data_5a6daad0ad6a7cf2828ca11c00da1de6
#
_entry.id   5a6daad0ad6a7cf2828ca11c00da1de6
#
_cell.length_a   1.000
_cell.length_b   1.000
_cell.length_c   1.000
_cell.angle_alpha   90.00
_cell.angle_beta   90.00
_cell.angle_gamma   90.00
#
_symmetry.space_group_name_H-M   'P 1'
#
loop_
_entity.id
_entity.type
_entity.pdbx_description
1 polymer ?
#
loop_
_entity_poly.entity_id
_entity_poly.type
_entity_poly.pdbx_seq_one_letter_code
_entity_poly.pdbx_strand_id
1 'polypeptide(L)'
;MPAAPDVKKKEVVLTGIAASPGIVCGSAYLYIKSTHAIEERKLDGAAEVEDELDRFEKALNKSAGELKKILAFAQQKVGDAKARILEAQIMVLDDPYLHEAIRKRIKKEKKNAEFVVDDEIGKYAKMMMAARDEYMHERAHDMDDLKNRIVRNLSEATLTSKFEGSHVVIAHNLTTADTMILSRNSVMAYATDLGGVTSHAALFSRSLKIPAVVALGDATREVQTGDTVILDGYGGRLVVNPGPATLREYEARRQYMAAFEERLTGLKDLPAVTTDGHTVELSANVELSDEMDYVVMQGSRGVGLYRTESLLIGRDDFPTEEEQYAEYKRISARIYPARVIMRTFDIGGDKIAPEMAEEANPFLGWRGIRVSLDRPDLFMTQLRAMLRASTKKNVAIMFPMVSTLRELLLAKDYVRKAKEELRAKKVRFDEKLPVGVMIEVPSAALNAPMLAQEADFLSIGSNDLIQYMLAVDRGNSLVSTLYEEYDPAVLTSIRHIINAGHKQKIWVGICGEMAGNPIAAPLLVGMGIDELSVVPQILPEIKKIIRSVSYASLQELARKALAMKSGEDVENLLRDFITTQVPDIPLEDSRPGQLPRVWP
;
A
#
# COMPACT_ATOMS: atom_id res chain seq x y z
N MET A 1 -25.34 15.40 -46.85
CA MET A 1 -26.03 14.47 -45.96
C MET A 1 -26.17 15.13 -44.60
N PRO A 2 -27.35 15.25 -44.00
CA PRO A 2 -27.51 15.84 -42.70
C PRO A 2 -26.84 14.92 -41.65
N ALA A 3 -26.12 15.53 -40.72
CA ALA A 3 -25.51 14.83 -39.58
C ALA A 3 -26.58 14.08 -38.79
N ALA A 4 -26.29 12.83 -38.43
CA ALA A 4 -27.17 12.03 -37.58
C ALA A 4 -27.40 12.77 -36.26
N PRO A 5 -28.61 12.69 -35.66
CA PRO A 5 -28.88 13.35 -34.39
C PRO A 5 -27.96 12.79 -33.30
N ASP A 6 -27.33 13.71 -32.61
CA ASP A 6 -26.47 13.45 -31.43
C ASP A 6 -27.34 12.77 -30.35
N VAL A 7 -27.31 11.44 -30.30
CA VAL A 7 -27.99 10.68 -29.25
C VAL A 7 -27.24 11.02 -27.99
N LYS A 8 -27.78 11.89 -27.14
CA LYS A 8 -27.24 12.19 -25.81
C LYS A 8 -27.04 10.87 -25.06
N LYS A 9 -25.80 10.42 -24.99
CA LYS A 9 -25.43 9.26 -24.15
C LYS A 9 -25.83 9.57 -22.72
N LYS A 10 -26.37 8.57 -22.01
CA LYS A 10 -26.79 8.72 -20.62
C LYS A 10 -25.55 8.84 -19.75
N GLU A 11 -25.58 9.75 -18.77
CA GLU A 11 -24.56 9.83 -17.72
C GLU A 11 -24.58 8.54 -16.88
N VAL A 12 -23.42 7.92 -16.70
CA VAL A 12 -23.22 6.72 -15.88
C VAL A 12 -22.15 7.01 -14.86
N VAL A 13 -22.39 6.64 -13.61
CA VAL A 13 -21.43 6.76 -12.51
C VAL A 13 -21.02 5.36 -12.07
N LEU A 14 -19.73 5.06 -12.19
CA LEU A 14 -19.13 3.83 -11.70
C LEU A 14 -18.34 4.14 -10.43
N THR A 15 -18.43 3.25 -9.44
CA THR A 15 -17.73 3.38 -8.17
C THR A 15 -16.73 2.24 -8.01
N GLY A 16 -15.51 2.58 -7.69
CA GLY A 16 -14.41 1.68 -7.42
C GLY A 16 -13.64 2.12 -6.19
N ILE A 17 -12.36 1.82 -6.15
CA ILE A 17 -11.45 2.14 -5.06
C ILE A 17 -10.54 3.29 -5.50
N ALA A 18 -10.46 4.34 -4.67
CA ALA A 18 -9.52 5.45 -4.84
C ALA A 18 -8.07 4.94 -4.71
N ALA A 19 -7.33 4.91 -5.81
CA ALA A 19 -5.98 4.35 -5.86
C ALA A 19 -4.88 5.41 -5.87
N SER A 20 -5.13 6.55 -6.53
CA SER A 20 -4.22 7.70 -6.56
C SER A 20 -5.05 8.99 -6.65
N PRO A 21 -4.78 10.01 -5.80
CA PRO A 21 -5.61 11.20 -5.71
C PRO A 21 -5.52 12.08 -6.96
N GLY A 22 -6.59 12.85 -7.20
CA GLY A 22 -6.71 13.85 -8.25
C GLY A 22 -8.02 13.73 -9.01
N ILE A 23 -8.50 14.87 -9.54
CA ILE A 23 -9.69 14.94 -10.38
C ILE A 23 -9.28 15.32 -11.79
N VAL A 24 -9.70 14.51 -12.76
CA VAL A 24 -9.37 14.70 -14.17
C VAL A 24 -10.64 14.61 -15.02
N CYS A 25 -10.83 15.58 -15.90
CA CYS A 25 -11.83 15.52 -16.96
C CYS A 25 -11.10 15.40 -18.30
N GLY A 26 -11.44 14.40 -19.09
CA GLY A 26 -10.76 14.14 -20.36
C GLY A 26 -11.50 13.16 -21.26
N SER A 27 -10.91 12.91 -22.42
CA SER A 27 -11.40 11.87 -23.33
C SER A 27 -10.92 10.49 -22.88
N ALA A 28 -11.80 9.52 -22.86
CA ALA A 28 -11.47 8.14 -22.57
C ALA A 28 -10.69 7.47 -23.71
N TYR A 29 -9.69 6.69 -23.35
CA TYR A 29 -9.02 5.75 -24.23
C TYR A 29 -9.15 4.34 -23.67
N LEU A 30 -9.91 3.50 -24.38
CA LEU A 30 -10.11 2.11 -23.98
C LEU A 30 -8.88 1.29 -24.39
N TYR A 31 -8.08 0.91 -23.39
CA TYR A 31 -6.91 0.07 -23.56
C TYR A 31 -7.32 -1.40 -23.49
N ILE A 32 -7.51 -2.00 -24.67
CA ILE A 32 -7.81 -3.42 -24.79
C ILE A 32 -6.49 -4.12 -25.15
N LYS A 33 -6.01 -4.98 -24.26
CA LYS A 33 -4.95 -5.92 -24.63
C LYS A 33 -5.55 -6.84 -25.70
N SER A 34 -5.04 -6.77 -26.92
CA SER A 34 -5.45 -7.70 -27.97
C SER A 34 -5.06 -9.12 -27.54
N THR A 35 -6.01 -9.86 -27.01
CA THR A 35 -5.90 -11.31 -26.91
C THR A 35 -6.05 -11.83 -28.34
N HIS A 36 -4.94 -12.02 -29.03
CA HIS A 36 -4.97 -12.73 -30.28
C HIS A 36 -5.42 -14.15 -29.97
N ALA A 37 -6.49 -14.60 -30.61
CA ALA A 37 -6.82 -16.02 -30.57
C ALA A 37 -5.60 -16.77 -31.12
N ILE A 38 -4.93 -17.51 -30.25
CA ILE A 38 -3.75 -18.27 -30.63
C ILE A 38 -4.25 -19.54 -31.30
N GLU A 39 -4.17 -19.58 -32.62
CA GLU A 39 -4.53 -20.78 -33.38
C GLU A 39 -3.38 -21.78 -33.34
N GLU A 40 -3.73 -23.03 -33.07
CA GLU A 40 -2.79 -24.14 -33.16
C GLU A 40 -2.46 -24.39 -34.64
N ARG A 41 -1.19 -24.23 -35.01
CA ARG A 41 -0.67 -24.56 -36.36
C ARG A 41 0.35 -25.69 -36.26
N LYS A 42 0.18 -26.72 -37.06
CA LYS A 42 1.17 -27.80 -37.20
C LYS A 42 2.28 -27.37 -38.15
N LEU A 43 3.50 -27.79 -37.83
CA LEU A 43 4.71 -27.54 -38.61
C LEU A 43 5.02 -28.75 -39.53
N ASP A 44 5.20 -28.48 -40.80
CA ASP A 44 5.46 -29.51 -41.81
C ASP A 44 6.97 -29.63 -42.09
N GLY A 45 7.64 -30.53 -41.36
CA GLY A 45 9.03 -30.85 -41.61
C GLY A 45 10.05 -30.22 -40.65
N ALA A 46 11.32 -30.66 -40.80
CA ALA A 46 12.38 -30.21 -39.90
C ALA A 46 12.80 -28.74 -40.11
N ALA A 47 12.71 -28.27 -41.36
CA ALA A 47 13.07 -26.88 -41.69
C ALA A 47 12.11 -25.86 -41.02
N GLU A 48 10.79 -26.10 -41.07
CA GLU A 48 9.83 -25.23 -40.39
C GLU A 48 9.99 -25.23 -38.86
N VAL A 49 10.37 -26.36 -38.28
CA VAL A 49 10.68 -26.46 -36.84
C VAL A 49 11.91 -25.62 -36.49
N GLU A 50 12.94 -25.62 -37.33
CA GLU A 50 14.15 -24.81 -37.14
C GLU A 50 13.84 -23.31 -37.25
N ASP A 51 13.09 -22.93 -38.29
CA ASP A 51 12.64 -21.54 -38.47
C ASP A 51 11.77 -21.05 -37.28
N GLU A 52 10.91 -21.92 -36.76
CA GLU A 52 10.04 -21.59 -35.62
C GLU A 52 10.83 -21.43 -34.32
N LEU A 53 11.89 -22.22 -34.12
CA LEU A 53 12.81 -22.05 -33.00
C LEU A 53 13.58 -20.73 -33.11
N ASP A 54 14.02 -20.35 -34.28
CA ASP A 54 14.67 -19.06 -34.54
C ASP A 54 13.74 -17.87 -34.27
N ARG A 55 12.45 -17.98 -34.66
CA ARG A 55 11.42 -16.99 -34.33
C ARG A 55 11.23 -16.86 -32.82
N PHE A 56 11.16 -17.98 -32.12
CA PHE A 56 11.04 -18.00 -30.67
C PHE A 56 12.21 -17.29 -29.98
N GLU A 57 13.45 -17.60 -30.36
CA GLU A 57 14.66 -16.96 -29.83
C GLU A 57 14.68 -15.45 -30.09
N LYS A 58 14.31 -15.01 -31.28
CA LYS A 58 14.21 -13.58 -31.62
C LYS A 58 13.16 -12.88 -30.77
N ALA A 59 11.99 -13.53 -30.55
CA ALA A 59 10.92 -12.99 -29.71
C ALA A 59 11.32 -12.87 -28.23
N LEU A 60 12.03 -13.89 -27.69
CA LEU A 60 12.58 -13.85 -26.33
C LEU A 60 13.55 -12.67 -26.15
N ASN A 61 14.54 -12.57 -27.03
CA ASN A 61 15.56 -11.52 -26.97
C ASN A 61 14.93 -10.11 -27.10
N LYS A 62 13.92 -9.96 -27.95
CA LYS A 62 13.18 -8.72 -28.11
C LYS A 62 12.40 -8.39 -26.83
N SER A 63 11.73 -9.39 -26.24
CA SER A 63 10.97 -9.24 -24.98
C SER A 63 11.87 -8.85 -23.80
N ALA A 64 13.04 -9.48 -23.67
CA ALA A 64 14.04 -9.13 -22.67
C ALA A 64 14.58 -7.70 -22.87
N GLY A 65 14.86 -7.31 -24.11
CA GLY A 65 15.30 -5.95 -24.43
C GLY A 65 14.24 -4.88 -24.10
N GLU A 66 12.96 -5.16 -24.32
CA GLU A 66 11.85 -4.28 -23.95
C GLU A 66 11.74 -4.14 -22.42
N LEU A 67 11.77 -5.26 -21.67
CA LEU A 67 11.69 -5.22 -20.20
C LEU A 67 12.90 -4.51 -19.59
N LYS A 68 14.10 -4.72 -20.08
CA LYS A 68 15.30 -4.00 -19.61
C LYS A 68 15.20 -2.47 -19.82
N LYS A 69 14.60 -2.04 -20.93
CA LYS A 69 14.33 -0.60 -21.16
C LYS A 69 13.27 -0.05 -20.22
N ILE A 70 12.22 -0.82 -19.92
CA ILE A 70 11.17 -0.44 -18.96
C ILE A 70 11.76 -0.38 -17.55
N LEU A 71 12.58 -1.36 -17.17
CA LEU A 71 13.28 -1.39 -15.89
C LEU A 71 14.15 -0.15 -15.69
N ALA A 72 15.01 0.18 -16.63
CA ALA A 72 15.87 1.37 -16.55
C ALA A 72 15.06 2.66 -16.40
N PHE A 73 13.94 2.78 -17.08
CA PHE A 73 13.03 3.92 -16.92
C PHE A 73 12.32 3.92 -15.56
N ALA A 74 11.88 2.74 -15.07
CA ALA A 74 11.25 2.60 -13.77
C ALA A 74 12.23 2.99 -12.64
N GLN A 75 13.47 2.49 -12.69
CA GLN A 75 14.52 2.85 -11.74
C GLN A 75 14.74 4.37 -11.66
N GLN A 76 14.76 5.04 -12.80
CA GLN A 76 14.90 6.50 -12.85
C GLN A 76 13.70 7.28 -12.28
N LYS A 77 12.47 6.75 -12.44
CA LYS A 77 11.23 7.47 -12.10
C LYS A 77 10.67 7.12 -10.73
N VAL A 78 10.78 5.87 -10.29
CA VAL A 78 10.13 5.36 -9.08
C VAL A 78 11.10 4.70 -8.09
N GLY A 79 12.40 4.63 -8.42
CA GLY A 79 13.46 4.07 -7.59
C GLY A 79 13.64 2.57 -7.74
N ASP A 80 14.80 2.07 -7.28
CA ASP A 80 15.24 0.67 -7.47
C ASP A 80 14.31 -0.34 -6.77
N ALA A 81 13.83 -0.02 -5.56
CA ALA A 81 13.02 -0.95 -4.78
C ALA A 81 11.70 -1.31 -5.49
N LYS A 82 11.01 -0.33 -6.07
CA LYS A 82 9.77 -0.56 -6.84
C LYS A 82 10.03 -1.20 -8.20
N ALA A 83 11.21 -0.94 -8.78
CA ALA A 83 11.64 -1.53 -10.06
C ALA A 83 11.98 -3.03 -9.96
N ARG A 84 12.27 -3.58 -8.77
CA ARG A 84 12.59 -5.01 -8.55
C ARG A 84 11.53 -5.97 -9.06
N ILE A 85 10.28 -5.57 -9.11
CA ILE A 85 9.18 -6.37 -9.68
C ILE A 85 9.48 -6.69 -11.16
N LEU A 86 10.00 -5.72 -11.90
CA LEU A 86 10.41 -5.92 -13.30
C LEU A 86 11.68 -6.78 -13.43
N GLU A 87 12.58 -6.70 -12.43
CA GLU A 87 13.76 -7.58 -12.37
C GLU A 87 13.32 -9.04 -12.23
N ALA A 88 12.34 -9.34 -11.38
CA ALA A 88 11.79 -10.68 -11.24
C ALA A 88 11.18 -11.21 -12.57
N GLN A 89 10.45 -10.36 -13.30
CA GLN A 89 9.93 -10.73 -14.63
C GLN A 89 11.06 -11.02 -15.63
N ILE A 90 12.16 -10.26 -15.59
CA ILE A 90 13.34 -10.51 -16.42
C ILE A 90 14.00 -11.83 -16.03
N MET A 91 14.12 -12.15 -14.74
CA MET A 91 14.68 -13.43 -14.28
C MET A 91 13.87 -14.63 -14.79
N VAL A 92 12.54 -14.56 -14.74
CA VAL A 92 11.67 -15.60 -15.31
C VAL A 92 11.83 -15.70 -16.84
N LEU A 93 11.94 -14.55 -17.51
CA LEU A 93 12.15 -14.51 -18.96
C LEU A 93 13.51 -15.08 -19.37
N ASP A 94 14.53 -14.91 -18.55
CA ASP A 94 15.90 -15.40 -18.80
C ASP A 94 16.10 -16.85 -18.27
N ASP A 95 15.04 -17.53 -17.73
CA ASP A 95 15.14 -18.87 -17.16
C ASP A 95 15.45 -19.95 -18.23
N PRO A 96 16.63 -20.62 -18.16
CA PRO A 96 17.01 -21.66 -19.11
C PRO A 96 16.06 -22.86 -19.11
N TYR A 97 15.43 -23.19 -17.97
CA TYR A 97 14.52 -24.35 -17.90
C TYR A 97 13.23 -24.09 -18.67
N LEU A 98 12.67 -22.88 -18.56
CA LEU A 98 11.50 -22.47 -19.34
C LEU A 98 11.80 -22.50 -20.84
N HIS A 99 12.95 -21.97 -21.25
CA HIS A 99 13.37 -21.96 -22.65
C HIS A 99 13.50 -23.37 -23.19
N GLU A 100 14.18 -24.27 -22.46
CA GLU A 100 14.40 -25.65 -22.88
C GLU A 100 13.07 -26.44 -22.95
N ALA A 101 12.17 -26.23 -22.01
CA ALA A 101 10.84 -26.84 -22.02
C ALA A 101 10.04 -26.43 -23.27
N ILE A 102 10.03 -25.16 -23.63
CA ILE A 102 9.33 -24.66 -24.82
C ILE A 102 9.99 -25.19 -26.10
N ARG A 103 11.33 -25.11 -26.21
CA ARG A 103 12.06 -25.65 -27.37
C ARG A 103 11.79 -27.13 -27.57
N LYS A 104 11.84 -27.93 -26.51
CA LYS A 104 11.58 -29.36 -26.54
C LYS A 104 10.15 -29.68 -27.01
N ARG A 105 9.18 -28.88 -26.57
CA ARG A 105 7.79 -29.03 -26.99
C ARG A 105 7.60 -28.67 -28.46
N ILE A 106 8.14 -27.53 -28.93
CA ILE A 106 8.11 -27.15 -30.35
C ILE A 106 8.65 -28.29 -31.23
N LYS A 107 9.83 -28.85 -30.89
CA LYS A 107 10.45 -29.98 -31.62
C LYS A 107 9.60 -31.24 -31.57
N LYS A 108 9.06 -31.60 -30.41
CA LYS A 108 8.33 -32.85 -30.20
C LYS A 108 6.91 -32.81 -30.75
N GLU A 109 6.19 -31.72 -30.47
CA GLU A 109 4.77 -31.58 -30.82
C GLU A 109 4.58 -31.03 -32.23
N LYS A 110 5.64 -30.44 -32.81
CA LYS A 110 5.61 -29.77 -34.12
C LYS A 110 4.47 -28.77 -34.25
N LYS A 111 4.37 -27.89 -33.24
CA LYS A 111 3.39 -26.83 -33.16
C LYS A 111 4.08 -25.48 -33.15
N ASN A 112 3.36 -24.43 -33.56
CA ASN A 112 3.85 -23.06 -33.60
C ASN A 112 4.22 -22.54 -32.20
N ALA A 113 5.18 -21.64 -32.15
CA ALA A 113 5.73 -21.10 -30.89
C ALA A 113 4.68 -20.38 -30.07
N GLU A 114 3.77 -19.63 -30.69
CA GLU A 114 2.69 -18.89 -30.00
C GLU A 114 1.85 -19.85 -29.14
N PHE A 115 1.43 -20.99 -29.74
CA PHE A 115 0.60 -21.98 -29.05
C PHE A 115 1.36 -22.65 -27.89
N VAL A 116 2.63 -23.02 -28.12
CA VAL A 116 3.44 -23.71 -27.11
C VAL A 116 3.76 -22.77 -25.94
N VAL A 117 4.05 -21.48 -26.20
CA VAL A 117 4.32 -20.46 -25.19
C VAL A 117 3.07 -20.20 -24.35
N ASP A 118 1.92 -20.02 -25.01
CA ASP A 118 0.64 -19.78 -24.32
C ASP A 118 0.27 -20.93 -23.37
N ASP A 119 0.37 -22.16 -23.87
CA ASP A 119 0.03 -23.35 -23.08
C ASP A 119 1.03 -23.60 -21.94
N GLU A 120 2.34 -23.45 -22.19
CA GLU A 120 3.36 -23.72 -21.17
C GLU A 120 3.33 -22.68 -20.05
N ILE A 121 3.39 -21.40 -20.38
CA ILE A 121 3.33 -20.32 -19.37
C ILE A 121 1.94 -20.26 -18.73
N GLY A 122 0.88 -20.49 -19.51
CA GLY A 122 -0.49 -20.51 -19.00
C GLY A 122 -0.74 -21.59 -17.95
N LYS A 123 -0.01 -22.74 -17.98
CA LYS A 123 -0.05 -23.75 -16.91
C LYS A 123 0.46 -23.21 -15.58
N TYR A 124 1.59 -22.50 -15.61
CA TYR A 124 2.17 -21.87 -14.41
C TYR A 124 1.24 -20.79 -13.87
N ALA A 125 0.70 -19.92 -14.73
CA ALA A 125 -0.25 -18.90 -14.33
C ALA A 125 -1.53 -19.50 -13.69
N LYS A 126 -2.10 -20.56 -14.30
CA LYS A 126 -3.28 -21.25 -13.72
C LYS A 126 -2.99 -21.90 -12.38
N MET A 127 -1.80 -22.48 -12.21
CA MET A 127 -1.38 -23.08 -10.93
C MET A 127 -1.25 -22.01 -9.84
N MET A 128 -0.71 -20.84 -10.16
CA MET A 128 -0.60 -19.71 -9.26
C MET A 128 -1.97 -19.11 -8.92
N MET A 129 -2.88 -19.00 -9.90
CA MET A 129 -4.26 -18.53 -9.67
C MET A 129 -5.10 -19.50 -8.84
N ALA A 130 -4.77 -20.78 -8.82
CA ALA A 130 -5.43 -21.76 -7.96
C ALA A 130 -4.95 -21.70 -6.50
N ALA A 131 -3.84 -21.04 -6.22
CA ALA A 131 -3.38 -20.78 -4.87
C ALA A 131 -4.33 -19.80 -4.16
N ARG A 132 -4.44 -19.90 -2.84
CA ARG A 132 -5.31 -19.01 -2.03
C ARG A 132 -4.63 -17.70 -1.62
N ASP A 133 -3.39 -17.50 -2.00
CA ASP A 133 -2.58 -16.35 -1.64
C ASP A 133 -2.72 -15.23 -2.70
N GLU A 134 -3.08 -14.04 -2.28
CA GLU A 134 -3.20 -12.84 -3.12
C GLU A 134 -1.87 -12.50 -3.83
N TYR A 135 -0.75 -12.76 -3.19
CA TYR A 135 0.58 -12.61 -3.79
C TYR A 135 0.77 -13.54 -5.00
N MET A 136 0.30 -14.80 -4.91
CA MET A 136 0.36 -15.75 -6.02
C MET A 136 -0.56 -15.34 -7.17
N HIS A 137 -1.71 -14.73 -6.87
CA HIS A 137 -2.59 -14.14 -7.89
C HIS A 137 -1.91 -12.99 -8.64
N GLU A 138 -1.20 -12.11 -7.93
CA GLU A 138 -0.41 -11.04 -8.57
C GLU A 138 0.70 -11.61 -9.46
N ARG A 139 1.39 -12.66 -8.99
CA ARG A 139 2.40 -13.36 -9.79
C ARG A 139 1.82 -14.06 -11.02
N ALA A 140 0.62 -14.60 -10.92
CA ALA A 140 -0.07 -15.15 -12.08
C ALA A 140 -0.31 -14.09 -13.18
N HIS A 141 -0.66 -12.87 -12.78
CA HIS A 141 -0.80 -11.74 -13.70
C HIS A 141 0.56 -11.35 -14.33
N ASP A 142 1.65 -11.39 -13.58
CA ASP A 142 2.99 -11.16 -14.10
C ASP A 142 3.37 -12.21 -15.17
N MET A 143 3.03 -13.49 -14.93
CA MET A 143 3.24 -14.57 -15.89
C MET A 143 2.41 -14.40 -17.17
N ASP A 144 1.15 -13.98 -17.02
CA ASP A 144 0.30 -13.67 -18.18
C ASP A 144 0.83 -12.48 -18.98
N ASP A 145 1.39 -11.46 -18.33
CA ASP A 145 2.01 -10.33 -19.03
C ASP A 145 3.24 -10.77 -19.84
N LEU A 146 4.08 -11.61 -19.22
CA LEU A 146 5.25 -12.18 -19.87
C LEU A 146 4.86 -13.02 -21.09
N LYS A 147 3.88 -13.91 -20.94
CA LYS A 147 3.31 -14.72 -22.02
C LYS A 147 2.82 -13.85 -23.18
N ASN A 148 1.98 -12.87 -22.87
CA ASN A 148 1.41 -11.99 -23.88
C ASN A 148 2.48 -11.15 -24.60
N ARG A 149 3.56 -10.78 -23.93
CA ARG A 149 4.70 -10.08 -24.50
C ARG A 149 5.46 -10.94 -25.50
N ILE A 150 5.75 -12.21 -25.14
CA ILE A 150 6.44 -13.15 -26.03
C ILE A 150 5.57 -13.44 -27.25
N VAL A 151 4.28 -13.76 -27.07
CA VAL A 151 3.33 -14.05 -28.14
C VAL A 151 3.18 -12.86 -29.10
N ARG A 152 3.06 -11.64 -28.57
CA ARG A 152 3.02 -10.41 -29.39
C ARG A 152 4.32 -10.27 -30.23
N ASN A 153 5.47 -10.51 -29.63
CA ASN A 153 6.75 -10.40 -30.33
C ASN A 153 6.95 -11.50 -31.37
N LEU A 154 6.33 -12.68 -31.18
CA LEU A 154 6.24 -13.75 -32.19
C LEU A 154 5.37 -13.33 -33.38
N SER A 155 4.25 -12.65 -33.13
CA SER A 155 3.29 -12.22 -34.16
C SER A 155 3.72 -10.97 -34.94
N GLU A 156 4.93 -10.42 -34.67
CA GLU A 156 5.44 -9.16 -35.23
C GLU A 156 4.49 -7.95 -35.07
N ALA A 157 3.49 -8.08 -34.23
CA ALA A 157 2.54 -7.00 -33.97
C ALA A 157 3.24 -5.85 -33.23
N THR A 158 3.35 -4.71 -33.89
CA THR A 158 3.85 -3.49 -33.27
C THR A 158 2.83 -2.97 -32.24
N LEU A 159 3.30 -2.61 -31.04
CA LEU A 159 2.50 -1.80 -30.12
C LEU A 159 2.20 -0.45 -30.78
N THR A 160 1.10 -0.38 -31.50
CA THR A 160 0.55 0.87 -32.02
C THR A 160 -0.27 1.55 -30.93
N SER A 161 0.35 1.89 -29.81
CA SER A 161 -0.24 2.84 -28.85
C SER A 161 0.33 4.25 -29.10
N LYS A 162 0.29 4.70 -30.32
CA LYS A 162 0.36 6.13 -30.61
C LYS A 162 -1.05 6.69 -30.44
N PHE A 163 -1.45 6.96 -29.21
CA PHE A 163 -2.56 7.89 -29.02
C PHE A 163 -1.96 9.29 -28.94
N GLU A 164 -2.44 10.17 -29.79
CA GLU A 164 -2.10 11.59 -29.76
C GLU A 164 -3.07 12.29 -28.82
N GLY A 165 -2.54 13.01 -27.84
CA GLY A 165 -3.31 13.78 -26.87
C GLY A 165 -3.30 13.21 -25.45
N SER A 166 -3.93 13.96 -24.55
CA SER A 166 -4.03 13.62 -23.13
C SER A 166 -5.33 12.87 -22.87
N HIS A 167 -5.25 11.63 -22.38
CA HIS A 167 -6.41 10.74 -22.20
C HIS A 167 -6.52 10.18 -20.80
N VAL A 168 -7.74 9.84 -20.40
CA VAL A 168 -8.03 8.93 -19.28
C VAL A 168 -8.01 7.50 -19.82
N VAL A 169 -7.08 6.69 -19.40
CA VAL A 169 -6.93 5.29 -19.85
C VAL A 169 -7.87 4.40 -19.06
N ILE A 170 -8.73 3.68 -19.76
CA ILE A 170 -9.66 2.71 -19.21
C ILE A 170 -9.16 1.32 -19.61
N ALA A 171 -8.97 0.43 -18.65
CA ALA A 171 -8.48 -0.92 -18.90
C ALA A 171 -9.15 -1.95 -18.00
N HIS A 172 -9.17 -3.21 -18.41
CA HIS A 172 -9.63 -4.29 -17.54
C HIS A 172 -8.66 -4.47 -16.37
N ASN A 173 -7.35 -4.49 -16.67
CA ASN A 173 -6.27 -4.49 -15.69
C ASN A 173 -5.02 -3.87 -16.31
N LEU A 174 -4.16 -3.24 -15.49
CA LEU A 174 -2.88 -2.68 -15.91
C LEU A 174 -1.75 -3.34 -15.14
N THR A 175 -0.77 -3.85 -15.88
CA THR A 175 0.47 -4.33 -15.28
C THR A 175 1.43 -3.16 -14.99
N THR A 176 2.48 -3.44 -14.21
CA THR A 176 3.58 -2.49 -13.99
C THR A 176 4.15 -1.96 -15.30
N ALA A 177 4.40 -2.86 -16.25
CA ALA A 177 4.95 -2.52 -17.56
C ALA A 177 3.99 -1.63 -18.36
N ASP A 178 2.69 -1.92 -18.36
CA ASP A 178 1.68 -1.09 -19.01
C ASP A 178 1.66 0.32 -18.43
N THR A 179 1.58 0.43 -17.11
CA THR A 179 1.57 1.73 -16.41
C THR A 179 2.79 2.57 -16.76
N MET A 180 3.98 1.95 -16.81
CA MET A 180 5.22 2.63 -17.16
C MET A 180 5.28 3.04 -18.65
N ILE A 181 4.80 2.19 -19.57
CA ILE A 181 4.75 2.51 -21.00
C ILE A 181 3.75 3.65 -21.25
N LEU A 182 2.56 3.54 -20.67
CA LEU A 182 1.50 4.52 -20.80
C LEU A 182 1.89 5.88 -20.19
N SER A 183 2.61 5.89 -19.08
CA SER A 183 3.07 7.15 -18.44
C SER A 183 4.02 7.98 -19.30
N ARG A 184 4.63 7.39 -20.32
CA ARG A 184 5.45 8.11 -21.32
C ARG A 184 4.61 8.89 -22.33
N ASN A 185 3.33 8.55 -22.45
CA ASN A 185 2.41 9.10 -23.44
C ASN A 185 1.38 9.93 -22.66
N SER A 186 1.51 11.16 -22.43
CA SER A 186 0.57 12.16 -21.87
C SER A 186 -0.75 11.61 -21.25
N VAL A 187 -0.66 10.53 -20.42
CA VAL A 187 -1.81 9.95 -19.74
C VAL A 187 -2.21 10.87 -18.60
N MET A 188 -3.50 11.19 -18.53
CA MET A 188 -4.07 12.05 -17.50
C MET A 188 -4.45 11.27 -16.24
N ALA A 189 -4.98 10.04 -16.41
CA ALA A 189 -5.46 9.21 -15.32
C ALA A 189 -5.63 7.75 -15.76
N TYR A 190 -5.74 6.83 -14.78
CA TYR A 190 -6.01 5.41 -15.00
C TYR A 190 -7.31 4.98 -14.32
N ALA A 191 -8.13 4.20 -15.03
CA ALA A 191 -9.30 3.53 -14.49
C ALA A 191 -9.26 2.05 -14.85
N THR A 192 -9.43 1.14 -13.88
CA THR A 192 -9.39 -0.30 -14.13
C THR A 192 -10.57 -1.04 -13.53
N ASP A 193 -11.04 -2.08 -14.23
CA ASP A 193 -12.11 -2.96 -13.72
C ASP A 193 -11.64 -3.76 -12.50
N LEU A 194 -10.40 -4.25 -12.56
CA LEU A 194 -9.77 -5.02 -11.49
C LEU A 194 -8.71 -4.22 -10.73
N GLY A 195 -8.24 -4.76 -9.61
CA GLY A 195 -7.15 -4.23 -8.81
C GLY A 195 -7.58 -3.77 -7.42
N GLY A 196 -6.61 -3.57 -6.54
CA GLY A 196 -6.77 -3.04 -5.19
C GLY A 196 -5.82 -1.89 -4.91
N VAL A 197 -5.88 -1.30 -3.72
CA VAL A 197 -4.97 -0.21 -3.29
C VAL A 197 -3.50 -0.62 -3.27
N THR A 198 -3.23 -1.90 -3.11
CA THR A 198 -1.88 -2.50 -3.09
C THR A 198 -1.43 -2.97 -4.46
N SER A 199 -2.31 -2.99 -5.48
CA SER A 199 -1.94 -3.43 -6.83
C SER A 199 -0.79 -2.61 -7.40
N HIS A 200 0.01 -3.24 -8.24
CA HIS A 200 1.15 -2.59 -8.90
C HIS A 200 0.75 -1.31 -9.65
N ALA A 201 -0.40 -1.34 -10.35
CA ALA A 201 -0.95 -0.17 -11.03
C ALA A 201 -1.23 0.98 -10.06
N ALA A 202 -1.83 0.70 -8.89
CA ALA A 202 -2.13 1.68 -7.86
C ALA A 202 -0.84 2.28 -7.24
N LEU A 203 0.14 1.42 -6.92
CA LEU A 203 1.43 1.84 -6.36
C LEU A 203 2.21 2.74 -7.33
N PHE A 204 2.27 2.37 -8.61
CA PHE A 204 2.95 3.16 -9.63
C PHE A 204 2.21 4.46 -9.94
N SER A 205 0.88 4.45 -10.00
CA SER A 205 0.08 5.66 -10.20
C SER A 205 0.34 6.70 -9.12
N ARG A 206 0.37 6.29 -7.83
CA ARG A 206 0.74 7.16 -6.72
C ARG A 206 2.15 7.73 -6.86
N SER A 207 3.12 6.88 -7.20
CA SER A 207 4.52 7.29 -7.35
C SER A 207 4.73 8.28 -8.50
N LEU A 208 3.97 8.12 -9.58
CA LEU A 208 3.99 8.99 -10.77
C LEU A 208 3.07 10.20 -10.62
N LYS A 209 2.30 10.29 -9.52
CA LYS A 209 1.25 11.31 -9.29
C LYS A 209 0.22 11.36 -10.41
N ILE A 210 -0.16 10.22 -10.95
CA ILE A 210 -1.21 10.09 -11.95
C ILE A 210 -2.48 9.64 -11.22
N PRO A 211 -3.60 10.39 -11.27
CA PRO A 211 -4.86 9.99 -10.66
C PRO A 211 -5.31 8.61 -11.12
N ALA A 212 -5.84 7.79 -10.19
CA ALA A 212 -6.25 6.45 -10.53
C ALA A 212 -7.43 5.95 -9.67
N VAL A 213 -8.33 5.23 -10.31
CA VAL A 213 -9.43 4.48 -9.68
C VAL A 213 -9.37 3.03 -10.15
N VAL A 214 -9.41 2.08 -9.23
CA VAL A 214 -9.35 0.64 -9.51
C VAL A 214 -10.61 -0.07 -9.02
N ALA A 215 -10.79 -1.34 -9.36
CA ALA A 215 -11.95 -2.16 -8.97
C ALA A 215 -13.30 -1.56 -9.40
N LEU A 216 -13.39 -0.97 -10.59
CA LEU A 216 -14.62 -0.40 -11.14
C LEU A 216 -15.60 -1.48 -11.68
N GLY A 217 -15.14 -2.72 -11.86
CA GLY A 217 -15.94 -3.85 -12.32
C GLY A 217 -16.21 -3.86 -13.81
N ASP A 218 -16.99 -2.93 -14.31
CA ASP A 218 -17.51 -2.92 -15.69
C ASP A 218 -17.11 -1.66 -16.51
N ALA A 219 -16.08 -0.92 -16.11
CA ALA A 219 -15.68 0.31 -16.81
C ALA A 219 -15.33 0.06 -18.28
N THR A 220 -14.67 -1.06 -18.59
CA THR A 220 -14.35 -1.43 -19.99
C THR A 220 -15.56 -1.78 -20.84
N ARG A 221 -16.72 -2.08 -20.25
CA ARG A 221 -17.97 -2.36 -20.96
C ARG A 221 -18.81 -1.10 -21.17
N GLU A 222 -18.78 -0.19 -20.20
CA GLU A 222 -19.59 1.04 -20.19
C GLU A 222 -18.95 2.18 -20.98
N VAL A 223 -17.61 2.18 -21.11
CA VAL A 223 -16.85 3.28 -21.74
C VAL A 223 -16.42 2.92 -23.16
N GLN A 224 -16.55 3.87 -24.07
CA GLN A 224 -16.01 3.79 -25.44
C GLN A 224 -14.86 4.80 -25.60
N THR A 225 -13.88 4.46 -26.43
CA THR A 225 -12.82 5.43 -26.79
C THR A 225 -13.43 6.68 -27.41
N GLY A 226 -13.06 7.85 -26.88
CA GLY A 226 -13.60 9.14 -27.28
C GLY A 226 -14.73 9.65 -26.37
N ASP A 227 -15.28 8.84 -25.48
CA ASP A 227 -16.26 9.32 -24.49
C ASP A 227 -15.61 10.37 -23.58
N THR A 228 -16.38 11.39 -23.19
CA THR A 228 -15.95 12.32 -22.14
C THR A 228 -16.13 11.63 -20.79
N VAL A 229 -15.09 11.63 -19.98
CA VAL A 229 -15.12 11.04 -18.64
C VAL A 229 -14.54 11.98 -17.61
N ILE A 230 -15.04 11.86 -16.37
CA ILE A 230 -14.44 12.45 -15.19
C ILE A 230 -13.93 11.29 -14.33
N LEU A 231 -12.65 11.32 -13.97
CA LEU A 231 -12.06 10.42 -12.99
C LEU A 231 -11.83 11.20 -11.70
N ASP A 232 -12.40 10.72 -10.61
CA ASP A 232 -12.24 11.23 -9.26
C ASP A 232 -11.44 10.22 -8.42
N GLY A 233 -10.14 10.43 -8.38
CA GLY A 233 -9.21 9.60 -7.63
C GLY A 233 -9.22 9.87 -6.11
N TYR A 234 -9.98 10.86 -5.63
CA TYR A 234 -10.28 11.04 -4.21
C TYR A 234 -11.48 10.18 -3.80
N GLY A 235 -12.61 10.31 -4.53
CA GLY A 235 -13.85 9.60 -4.24
C GLY A 235 -13.99 8.22 -4.88
N GLY A 236 -12.97 7.72 -5.59
CA GLY A 236 -13.03 6.41 -6.24
C GLY A 236 -14.12 6.30 -7.32
N ARG A 237 -14.38 7.36 -8.08
CA ARG A 237 -15.49 7.41 -9.05
C ARG A 237 -15.01 7.65 -10.47
N LEU A 238 -15.71 7.02 -11.41
CA LEU A 238 -15.60 7.30 -12.85
C LEU A 238 -16.98 7.71 -13.37
N VAL A 239 -17.13 8.96 -13.83
CA VAL A 239 -18.35 9.47 -14.42
C VAL A 239 -18.19 9.45 -15.93
N VAL A 240 -19.04 8.70 -16.62
CA VAL A 240 -19.03 8.53 -18.09
C VAL A 240 -20.11 9.43 -18.69
N ASN A 241 -19.75 10.17 -19.73
CA ASN A 241 -20.62 11.12 -20.42
C ASN A 241 -21.32 12.11 -19.45
N PRO A 242 -20.54 12.85 -18.62
CA PRO A 242 -21.08 13.77 -17.62
C PRO A 242 -21.92 14.88 -18.25
N GLY A 243 -23.03 15.19 -17.58
CA GLY A 243 -23.87 16.32 -17.95
C GLY A 243 -23.21 17.66 -17.63
N PRO A 244 -23.77 18.79 -18.19
CA PRO A 244 -23.18 20.11 -17.93
C PRO A 244 -23.18 20.53 -16.44
N ALA A 245 -24.11 20.01 -15.64
CA ALA A 245 -24.17 20.27 -14.21
C ALA A 245 -23.02 19.54 -13.50
N THR A 246 -22.86 18.26 -13.76
CA THR A 246 -21.79 17.40 -13.24
C THR A 246 -20.40 17.92 -13.61
N LEU A 247 -20.22 18.37 -14.86
CA LEU A 247 -18.96 18.98 -15.31
C LEU A 247 -18.61 20.23 -14.49
N ARG A 248 -19.59 21.12 -14.23
CA ARG A 248 -19.35 22.34 -13.43
C ARG A 248 -19.04 22.01 -11.97
N GLU A 249 -19.73 21.04 -11.40
CA GLU A 249 -19.49 20.57 -10.03
C GLU A 249 -18.07 20.03 -9.87
N TYR A 250 -17.66 19.11 -10.72
CA TYR A 250 -16.31 18.52 -10.65
C TYR A 250 -15.19 19.52 -11.00
N GLU A 251 -15.44 20.48 -11.87
CA GLU A 251 -14.49 21.55 -12.13
C GLU A 251 -14.30 22.46 -10.89
N ALA A 252 -15.40 22.84 -10.22
CA ALA A 252 -15.33 23.58 -8.96
C ALA A 252 -14.60 22.77 -7.87
N ARG A 253 -14.89 21.47 -7.77
CA ARG A 253 -14.22 20.56 -6.85
C ARG A 253 -12.71 20.45 -7.16
N ARG A 254 -12.34 20.34 -8.42
CA ARG A 254 -10.94 20.30 -8.86
C ARG A 254 -10.16 21.55 -8.44
N GLN A 255 -10.76 22.73 -8.67
CA GLN A 255 -10.16 24.02 -8.29
C GLN A 255 -10.03 24.15 -6.76
N TYR A 256 -11.05 23.73 -6.03
CA TYR A 256 -11.03 23.71 -4.57
C TYR A 256 -9.91 22.81 -4.04
N MET A 257 -9.80 21.58 -4.54
CA MET A 257 -8.77 20.62 -4.12
C MET A 257 -7.37 21.13 -4.43
N ALA A 258 -7.15 21.73 -5.60
CA ALA A 258 -5.85 22.33 -5.95
C ALA A 258 -5.47 23.48 -5.01
N ALA A 259 -6.42 24.37 -4.70
CA ALA A 259 -6.19 25.45 -3.75
C ALA A 259 -6.00 24.94 -2.29
N PHE A 260 -6.66 23.85 -1.95
CA PHE A 260 -6.49 23.19 -0.65
C PHE A 260 -5.07 22.58 -0.53
N GLU A 261 -4.60 21.84 -1.51
CA GLU A 261 -3.24 21.26 -1.54
C GLU A 261 -2.16 22.36 -1.47
N GLU A 262 -2.36 23.47 -2.17
CA GLU A 262 -1.43 24.62 -2.10
C GLU A 262 -1.37 25.18 -0.67
N ARG A 263 -2.51 25.37 0.00
CA ARG A 263 -2.56 25.82 1.39
C ARG A 263 -1.87 24.85 2.35
N LEU A 264 -2.03 23.53 2.14
CA LEU A 264 -1.37 22.51 2.94
C LEU A 264 0.16 22.56 2.79
N THR A 265 0.66 22.93 1.62
CA THR A 265 2.09 23.04 1.36
C THR A 265 2.78 24.04 2.32
N GLY A 266 2.11 25.13 2.68
CA GLY A 266 2.61 26.12 3.65
C GLY A 266 2.72 25.61 5.10
N LEU A 267 2.08 24.46 5.42
CA LEU A 267 2.10 23.91 6.77
C LEU A 267 3.19 22.88 7.03
N LYS A 268 3.92 22.44 5.99
CA LYS A 268 4.84 21.29 6.08
C LYS A 268 5.88 21.46 7.18
N ASP A 269 6.51 22.62 7.28
CA ASP A 269 7.59 22.87 8.24
C ASP A 269 7.10 23.26 9.64
N LEU A 270 5.81 23.50 9.80
CA LEU A 270 5.23 23.88 11.08
C LEU A 270 5.03 22.66 11.98
N PRO A 271 5.15 22.80 13.32
CA PRO A 271 4.79 21.73 14.24
C PRO A 271 3.27 21.53 14.30
N ALA A 272 2.82 20.31 14.63
CA ALA A 272 1.42 20.02 14.89
C ALA A 272 1.07 20.45 16.32
N VAL A 273 0.64 21.71 16.48
CA VAL A 273 0.31 22.34 17.76
C VAL A 273 -1.10 22.91 17.68
N THR A 274 -1.94 22.58 18.65
CA THR A 274 -3.30 23.12 18.75
C THR A 274 -3.29 24.63 19.02
N THR A 275 -4.43 25.29 18.84
CA THR A 275 -4.54 26.76 19.04
C THR A 275 -4.25 27.21 20.47
N ASP A 276 -4.38 26.32 21.45
CA ASP A 276 -4.09 26.53 22.88
C ASP A 276 -2.73 25.96 23.33
N GLY A 277 -1.87 25.56 22.36
CA GLY A 277 -0.47 25.23 22.59
C GLY A 277 -0.14 23.77 22.93
N HIS A 278 -1.11 22.85 22.84
CA HIS A 278 -0.81 21.41 23.00
C HIS A 278 -0.11 20.85 21.75
N THR A 279 1.00 20.17 21.95
CA THR A 279 1.82 19.59 20.87
C THR A 279 1.52 18.12 20.70
N VAL A 280 1.31 17.68 19.47
CA VAL A 280 1.16 16.26 19.08
C VAL A 280 2.32 15.91 18.15
N GLU A 281 3.00 14.81 18.41
CA GLU A 281 4.01 14.30 17.49
C GLU A 281 3.31 13.74 16.25
N LEU A 282 3.72 14.20 15.06
CA LEU A 282 3.13 13.76 13.81
C LEU A 282 4.22 13.10 12.95
N SER A 283 4.19 11.78 12.90
CA SER A 283 5.18 10.90 12.28
C SER A 283 4.62 10.19 11.05
N ALA A 284 5.51 9.63 10.24
CA ALA A 284 5.13 8.86 9.05
C ALA A 284 5.18 7.35 9.30
N ASN A 285 4.26 6.62 8.65
CA ASN A 285 4.40 5.19 8.38
C ASN A 285 5.25 5.03 7.10
N VAL A 286 6.24 4.15 7.14
CA VAL A 286 7.17 3.91 6.04
C VAL A 286 7.28 2.41 5.79
N GLU A 287 7.18 2.02 4.53
CA GLU A 287 7.38 0.64 4.08
C GLU A 287 8.71 0.46 3.35
N LEU A 288 9.09 1.43 2.52
CA LEU A 288 10.31 1.39 1.72
C LEU A 288 11.20 2.58 2.05
N SER A 289 12.51 2.35 2.18
CA SER A 289 13.47 3.43 2.45
C SER A 289 13.54 4.48 1.32
N ASP A 290 13.18 4.10 0.10
CA ASP A 290 13.10 5.03 -1.03
C ASP A 290 11.98 6.08 -0.88
N GLU A 291 11.03 5.86 0.04
CA GLU A 291 9.98 6.82 0.37
C GLU A 291 10.48 7.95 1.29
N MET A 292 11.67 7.81 1.88
CA MET A 292 12.17 8.75 2.89
C MET A 292 12.32 10.19 2.38
N ASP A 293 12.66 10.39 1.12
CA ASP A 293 12.72 11.74 0.55
C ASP A 293 11.31 12.37 0.48
N TYR A 294 10.31 11.58 0.14
CA TYR A 294 8.94 12.01 0.13
C TYR A 294 8.41 12.27 1.56
N VAL A 295 8.74 11.41 2.52
CA VAL A 295 8.42 11.59 3.95
C VAL A 295 8.94 12.91 4.48
N VAL A 296 10.21 13.23 4.23
CA VAL A 296 10.82 14.50 4.62
C VAL A 296 10.16 15.68 3.91
N MET A 297 9.88 15.53 2.60
CA MET A 297 9.21 16.56 1.82
C MET A 297 7.79 16.87 2.34
N GLN A 298 7.08 15.89 2.90
CA GLN A 298 5.76 16.08 3.51
C GLN A 298 5.82 16.69 4.93
N GLY A 299 7.00 16.96 5.45
CA GLY A 299 7.20 17.62 6.74
C GLY A 299 6.95 16.71 7.95
N SER A 300 7.24 15.42 7.82
CA SER A 300 7.22 14.48 8.94
C SER A 300 8.26 14.85 10.00
N ARG A 301 7.90 14.69 11.27
CA ARG A 301 8.77 14.90 12.42
C ARG A 301 9.40 13.62 12.95
N GLY A 302 9.14 12.48 12.30
CA GLY A 302 9.68 11.18 12.66
C GLY A 302 9.14 10.07 11.76
N VAL A 303 9.58 8.85 12.03
CA VAL A 303 8.98 7.63 11.51
C VAL A 303 8.43 6.86 12.70
N GLY A 304 7.11 6.90 12.87
CA GLY A 304 6.44 6.23 13.99
C GLY A 304 6.19 4.74 13.74
N LEU A 305 6.27 4.33 12.47
CA LEU A 305 6.28 2.92 12.08
C LEU A 305 7.14 2.73 10.83
N TYR A 306 8.26 2.04 10.96
CA TYR A 306 8.94 1.45 9.83
C TYR A 306 8.63 -0.05 9.78
N ARG A 307 7.95 -0.48 8.72
CA ARG A 307 7.62 -1.89 8.45
C ARG A 307 8.81 -2.57 7.79
N THR A 308 9.43 -3.52 8.50
CA THR A 308 10.65 -4.18 8.04
C THR A 308 10.41 -5.31 7.04
N GLU A 309 9.17 -5.71 6.86
CA GLU A 309 8.73 -6.80 5.98
C GLU A 309 9.06 -6.55 4.50
N SER A 310 9.22 -5.30 4.11
CA SER A 310 9.66 -4.93 2.75
C SER A 310 11.02 -5.53 2.35
N LEU A 311 11.86 -5.84 3.34
CA LEU A 311 13.14 -6.53 3.10
C LEU A 311 12.98 -7.99 2.63
N LEU A 312 11.79 -8.56 2.77
CA LEU A 312 11.47 -9.93 2.39
C LEU A 312 10.78 -10.02 1.02
N ILE A 313 10.38 -8.89 0.45
CA ILE A 313 9.64 -8.87 -0.82
C ILE A 313 10.54 -9.35 -1.96
N GLY A 314 10.07 -10.38 -2.69
CA GLY A 314 10.76 -10.92 -3.86
C GLY A 314 12.02 -11.73 -3.55
N ARG A 315 12.13 -12.28 -2.34
CA ARG A 315 13.25 -13.13 -1.89
C ARG A 315 12.76 -14.48 -1.41
N ASP A 316 13.57 -15.50 -1.66
CA ASP A 316 13.37 -16.86 -1.13
C ASP A 316 14.16 -17.08 0.16
N ASP A 317 15.13 -16.19 0.48
CA ASP A 317 15.97 -16.23 1.67
C ASP A 317 15.76 -15.03 2.59
N PHE A 318 16.08 -15.20 3.87
CA PHE A 318 16.05 -14.09 4.82
C PHE A 318 17.22 -13.13 4.58
N PRO A 319 17.00 -11.81 4.70
CA PRO A 319 18.05 -10.82 4.54
C PRO A 319 19.13 -10.99 5.62
N THR A 320 20.37 -10.93 5.21
CA THR A 320 21.54 -10.98 6.11
C THR A 320 21.56 -9.80 7.09
N GLU A 321 22.37 -9.91 8.16
CA GLU A 321 22.55 -8.81 9.11
C GLU A 321 23.09 -7.54 8.43
N GLU A 322 23.97 -7.67 7.42
CA GLU A 322 24.54 -6.53 6.71
C GLU A 322 23.50 -5.81 5.83
N GLU A 323 22.67 -6.56 5.12
CA GLU A 323 21.60 -6.00 4.31
C GLU A 323 20.59 -5.25 5.18
N GLN A 324 20.14 -5.85 6.27
CA GLN A 324 19.25 -5.23 7.22
C GLN A 324 19.88 -3.98 7.86
N TYR A 325 21.14 -4.05 8.27
CA TYR A 325 21.87 -2.91 8.85
C TYR A 325 21.98 -1.75 7.86
N ALA A 326 22.33 -2.02 6.60
CA ALA A 326 22.46 -1.00 5.58
C ALA A 326 21.14 -0.23 5.39
N GLU A 327 20.02 -0.96 5.35
CA GLU A 327 18.69 -0.38 5.18
C GLU A 327 18.26 0.43 6.42
N TYR A 328 18.38 -0.12 7.61
CA TYR A 328 18.02 0.57 8.85
C TYR A 328 18.85 1.83 9.08
N LYS A 329 20.14 1.77 8.75
CA LYS A 329 21.04 2.93 8.80
C LYS A 329 20.64 4.01 7.79
N ARG A 330 20.24 3.64 6.57
CA ARG A 330 19.80 4.58 5.53
C ARG A 330 18.59 5.38 6.02
N ILE A 331 17.58 4.71 6.56
CA ILE A 331 16.36 5.35 7.07
C ILE A 331 16.68 6.26 8.26
N SER A 332 17.37 5.72 9.28
CA SER A 332 17.69 6.49 10.49
C SER A 332 18.56 7.71 10.20
N ALA A 333 19.47 7.59 9.23
CA ALA A 333 20.33 8.70 8.84
C ALA A 333 19.59 9.80 8.09
N ARG A 334 18.58 9.42 7.26
CA ARG A 334 17.86 10.37 6.40
C ARG A 334 16.97 11.33 7.17
N ILE A 335 16.37 10.87 8.27
CA ILE A 335 15.44 11.69 9.07
C ILE A 335 16.10 12.26 10.35
N TYR A 336 17.38 11.95 10.61
CA TYR A 336 18.07 12.46 11.79
C TYR A 336 17.91 13.99 11.91
N PRO A 337 17.66 14.55 13.13
CA PRO A 337 17.68 13.92 14.46
C PRO A 337 16.33 13.26 14.88
N ALA A 338 15.32 13.28 14.05
CA ALA A 338 14.01 12.75 14.38
C ALA A 338 14.05 11.23 14.59
N ARG A 339 13.09 10.73 15.39
CA ARG A 339 12.99 9.32 15.78
C ARG A 339 12.54 8.44 14.63
N VAL A 340 13.03 7.19 14.65
CA VAL A 340 12.55 6.08 13.81
C VAL A 340 12.19 4.91 14.72
N ILE A 341 10.93 4.51 14.71
CA ILE A 341 10.46 3.29 15.39
C ILE A 341 10.48 2.16 14.36
N MET A 342 11.37 1.19 14.58
CA MET A 342 11.53 0.01 13.72
C MET A 342 10.75 -1.16 14.32
N ARG A 343 9.74 -1.65 13.60
CA ARG A 343 9.00 -2.84 14.00
C ARG A 343 9.77 -4.08 13.59
N THR A 344 9.95 -5.05 14.51
CA THR A 344 10.47 -6.36 14.13
C THR A 344 9.50 -7.07 13.21
N PHE A 345 9.97 -8.05 12.44
CA PHE A 345 9.15 -8.70 11.40
C PHE A 345 7.78 -9.14 11.91
N ASP A 346 6.74 -8.73 11.22
CA ASP A 346 5.36 -9.16 11.43
C ASP A 346 4.92 -10.03 10.24
N ILE A 347 5.51 -11.20 10.14
CA ILE A 347 5.26 -12.18 9.09
C ILE A 347 4.57 -13.41 9.68
N GLY A 348 3.76 -14.08 8.87
CA GLY A 348 3.19 -15.39 9.16
C GLY A 348 4.18 -16.52 8.87
N GLY A 349 3.87 -17.71 9.36
CA GLY A 349 4.69 -18.90 9.20
C GLY A 349 4.83 -19.39 7.75
N ASP A 350 3.87 -19.08 6.90
CA ASP A 350 3.86 -19.36 5.46
C ASP A 350 5.08 -18.81 4.72
N LYS A 351 5.58 -17.63 5.14
CA LYS A 351 6.78 -16.99 4.57
C LYS A 351 8.10 -17.57 5.08
N ILE A 352 8.08 -18.31 6.18
CA ILE A 352 9.29 -18.88 6.81
C ILE A 352 9.42 -20.35 6.49
N ALA A 353 8.33 -21.07 6.46
CA ALA A 353 8.27 -22.49 6.23
C ALA A 353 7.08 -22.80 5.30
N PRO A 354 7.24 -22.56 3.98
CA PRO A 354 6.18 -22.82 3.00
C PRO A 354 5.68 -24.27 3.00
N GLU A 355 6.50 -25.20 3.53
CA GLU A 355 6.18 -26.62 3.64
C GLU A 355 5.33 -26.96 4.88
N MET A 356 5.17 -26.05 5.83
CA MET A 356 4.29 -26.25 6.98
C MET A 356 2.82 -26.13 6.53
N ALA A 357 1.99 -27.03 7.05
CA ALA A 357 0.57 -27.10 6.72
C ALA A 357 -0.11 -25.73 6.83
N GLU A 358 -0.96 -25.38 5.86
CA GLU A 358 -1.78 -24.18 5.89
C GLU A 358 -2.49 -24.04 7.24
N GLU A 359 -2.26 -22.92 7.91
CA GLU A 359 -2.99 -22.61 9.15
C GLU A 359 -4.46 -22.29 8.80
N ALA A 360 -5.39 -22.87 9.53
CA ALA A 360 -6.81 -22.62 9.33
C ALA A 360 -7.20 -21.15 9.58
N ASN A 361 -6.45 -20.47 10.47
CA ASN A 361 -6.65 -19.07 10.84
C ASN A 361 -5.28 -18.35 10.94
N PRO A 362 -4.66 -17.96 9.84
CA PRO A 362 -3.31 -17.37 9.83
C PRO A 362 -3.19 -16.12 10.71
N PHE A 363 -4.23 -15.29 10.79
CA PHE A 363 -4.24 -14.10 11.65
C PHE A 363 -4.17 -14.44 13.15
N LEU A 364 -4.63 -15.62 13.56
CA LEU A 364 -4.55 -16.12 14.94
C LEU A 364 -3.38 -17.07 15.17
N GLY A 365 -2.61 -17.35 14.13
CA GLY A 365 -1.59 -18.37 14.06
C GLY A 365 -0.18 -17.91 14.44
N TRP A 366 0.80 -18.50 13.77
CA TRP A 366 2.23 -18.30 13.98
C TRP A 366 2.72 -17.08 13.19
N ARG A 367 2.61 -15.88 13.80
CA ARG A 367 3.03 -14.60 13.19
C ARG A 367 3.67 -13.65 14.21
N GLY A 368 4.40 -12.67 13.73
CA GLY A 368 4.95 -11.56 14.48
C GLY A 368 5.93 -12.02 15.57
N ILE A 369 5.71 -11.60 16.82
CA ILE A 369 6.60 -11.96 17.95
C ILE A 369 6.65 -13.47 18.20
N ARG A 370 5.60 -14.22 17.88
CA ARG A 370 5.57 -15.68 18.05
C ARG A 370 6.62 -16.35 17.17
N VAL A 371 6.68 -15.92 15.89
CA VAL A 371 7.71 -16.34 14.95
C VAL A 371 9.11 -15.93 15.46
N SER A 372 9.27 -14.68 15.89
CA SER A 372 10.54 -14.15 16.36
C SER A 372 11.10 -14.94 17.54
N LEU A 373 10.24 -15.33 18.49
CA LEU A 373 10.65 -16.10 19.68
C LEU A 373 10.95 -17.57 19.36
N ASP A 374 10.29 -18.14 18.35
CA ASP A 374 10.48 -19.52 17.90
C ASP A 374 11.67 -19.67 16.93
N ARG A 375 12.06 -18.59 16.23
CA ARG A 375 13.22 -18.50 15.33
C ARG A 375 14.26 -17.51 15.85
N PRO A 376 14.93 -17.84 16.96
CA PRO A 376 15.90 -16.94 17.58
C PRO A 376 17.10 -16.61 16.70
N ASP A 377 17.43 -17.44 15.72
CA ASP A 377 18.45 -17.19 14.70
C ASP A 377 18.12 -15.95 13.85
N LEU A 378 16.90 -15.86 13.36
CA LEU A 378 16.40 -14.72 12.57
C LEU A 378 16.23 -13.48 13.45
N PHE A 379 15.63 -13.66 14.62
CA PHE A 379 15.37 -12.58 15.55
C PHE A 379 16.66 -11.89 16.04
N MET A 380 17.66 -12.66 16.44
CA MET A 380 18.97 -12.14 16.84
C MET A 380 19.67 -11.40 15.71
N THR A 381 19.56 -11.89 14.47
CA THR A 381 20.11 -11.23 13.29
C THR A 381 19.47 -9.85 13.09
N GLN A 382 18.14 -9.77 13.18
CA GLN A 382 17.41 -8.51 13.06
C GLN A 382 17.74 -7.53 14.19
N LEU A 383 17.76 -8.00 15.45
CA LEU A 383 18.06 -7.17 16.61
C LEU A 383 19.48 -6.59 16.57
N ARG A 384 20.48 -7.38 16.14
CA ARG A 384 21.85 -6.87 15.96
C ARG A 384 21.91 -5.79 14.88
N ALA A 385 21.24 -5.99 13.77
CA ALA A 385 21.18 -5.00 12.70
C ALA A 385 20.54 -3.68 13.14
N MET A 386 19.41 -3.73 13.88
CA MET A 386 18.74 -2.54 14.44
C MET A 386 19.62 -1.82 15.47
N LEU A 387 20.25 -2.57 16.37
CA LEU A 387 21.18 -2.00 17.34
C LEU A 387 22.37 -1.32 16.67
N ARG A 388 22.99 -1.93 15.68
CA ARG A 388 24.08 -1.33 14.90
C ARG A 388 23.66 -0.03 14.20
N ALA A 389 22.43 0.06 13.74
CA ALA A 389 21.87 1.27 13.11
C ALA A 389 21.60 2.41 14.12
N SER A 390 21.55 2.11 15.43
CA SER A 390 21.14 3.06 16.48
C SER A 390 22.22 4.06 16.92
N THR A 391 23.39 4.06 16.32
CA THR A 391 24.55 4.87 16.76
C THR A 391 24.26 6.38 16.86
N LYS A 392 23.27 6.90 16.14
CA LYS A 392 22.81 8.30 16.21
C LYS A 392 21.78 8.55 17.32
N LYS A 393 21.38 7.52 18.07
CA LYS A 393 20.42 7.59 19.20
C LYS A 393 19.01 8.05 18.80
N ASN A 394 18.62 7.83 17.56
CA ASN A 394 17.29 8.16 17.05
C ASN A 394 16.48 6.93 16.60
N VAL A 395 16.92 5.72 16.96
CA VAL A 395 16.22 4.46 16.66
C VAL A 395 15.54 3.94 17.93
N ALA A 396 14.33 3.43 17.77
CA ALA A 396 13.61 2.64 18.76
C ALA A 396 13.15 1.31 18.14
N ILE A 397 13.05 0.25 18.94
CA ILE A 397 12.54 -1.07 18.51
C ILE A 397 11.13 -1.26 19.03
N MET A 398 10.25 -1.81 18.20
CA MET A 398 8.88 -2.14 18.53
C MET A 398 8.55 -3.59 18.19
N PHE A 399 7.96 -4.32 19.14
CA PHE A 399 7.54 -5.70 18.94
C PHE A 399 6.06 -5.78 18.56
N PRO A 400 5.71 -6.41 17.39
CA PRO A 400 4.34 -6.63 16.98
C PRO A 400 3.71 -7.84 17.68
N MET A 401 2.39 -7.94 17.66
CA MET A 401 1.60 -9.12 18.06
C MET A 401 1.85 -9.63 19.49
N VAL A 402 2.38 -8.79 20.36
CA VAL A 402 2.57 -9.15 21.79
C VAL A 402 1.20 -9.34 22.42
N SER A 403 0.96 -10.51 23.01
CA SER A 403 -0.28 -10.87 23.68
C SER A 403 -0.12 -11.02 25.20
N THR A 404 1.11 -11.25 25.68
CA THR A 404 1.40 -11.48 27.10
C THR A 404 2.65 -10.73 27.57
N LEU A 405 2.71 -10.42 28.86
CA LEU A 405 3.92 -9.87 29.50
C LEU A 405 5.14 -10.81 29.34
N ARG A 406 4.91 -12.12 29.35
CA ARG A 406 5.99 -13.11 29.17
C ARG A 406 6.68 -12.96 27.81
N GLU A 407 5.91 -12.76 26.73
CA GLU A 407 6.48 -12.55 25.38
C GLU A 407 7.35 -11.29 25.35
N LEU A 408 6.89 -10.18 25.95
CA LEU A 408 7.67 -8.95 26.06
C LEU A 408 8.98 -9.17 26.81
N LEU A 409 8.93 -9.83 27.97
CA LEU A 409 10.13 -10.09 28.77
C LEU A 409 11.13 -10.99 28.04
N LEU A 410 10.67 -12.01 27.34
CA LEU A 410 11.52 -12.86 26.50
C LEU A 410 12.14 -12.06 25.34
N ALA A 411 11.38 -11.21 24.66
CA ALA A 411 11.91 -10.38 23.59
C ALA A 411 12.97 -9.37 24.11
N LYS A 412 12.75 -8.76 25.28
CA LYS A 412 13.73 -7.89 25.93
C LYS A 412 15.01 -8.67 26.32
N ASP A 413 14.91 -9.94 26.71
CA ASP A 413 16.06 -10.78 26.97
C ASP A 413 16.90 -11.00 25.70
N TYR A 414 16.26 -11.20 24.54
CA TYR A 414 16.97 -11.25 23.25
C TYR A 414 17.66 -9.93 22.90
N VAL A 415 17.03 -8.78 23.16
CA VAL A 415 17.70 -7.47 22.98
C VAL A 415 18.93 -7.37 23.89
N ARG A 416 18.83 -7.80 25.15
CA ARG A 416 19.98 -7.83 26.09
C ARG A 416 21.10 -8.71 25.54
N LYS A 417 20.81 -9.93 25.08
CA LYS A 417 21.78 -10.85 24.47
C LYS A 417 22.44 -10.24 23.24
N ALA A 418 21.67 -9.61 22.35
CA ALA A 418 22.21 -8.93 21.17
C ALA A 418 23.16 -7.79 21.55
N LYS A 419 22.81 -6.98 22.57
CA LYS A 419 23.72 -5.96 23.13
C LYS A 419 25.01 -6.56 23.67
N GLU A 420 24.96 -7.69 24.39
CA GLU A 420 26.12 -8.39 24.91
C GLU A 420 27.05 -8.90 23.80
N GLU A 421 26.50 -9.52 22.75
CA GLU A 421 27.27 -9.95 21.58
C GLU A 421 27.97 -8.79 20.87
N LEU A 422 27.27 -7.66 20.65
CA LEU A 422 27.86 -6.49 20.02
C LEU A 422 28.95 -5.84 20.88
N ARG A 423 28.78 -5.79 22.19
CA ARG A 423 29.84 -5.33 23.13
C ARG A 423 31.08 -6.22 23.07
N ALA A 424 30.90 -7.55 23.07
CA ALA A 424 31.99 -8.50 22.93
C ALA A 424 32.77 -8.30 21.62
N LYS A 425 32.07 -7.96 20.53
CA LYS A 425 32.65 -7.62 19.22
C LYS A 425 33.13 -6.17 19.10
N LYS A 426 33.01 -5.35 20.16
CA LYS A 426 33.36 -3.91 20.18
C LYS A 426 32.63 -3.09 19.11
N VAL A 427 31.43 -3.49 18.73
CA VAL A 427 30.57 -2.78 17.79
C VAL A 427 29.77 -1.71 18.53
N ARG A 428 29.74 -0.48 18.00
CA ARG A 428 29.02 0.65 18.61
C ARG A 428 27.53 0.57 18.35
N PHE A 429 26.73 0.88 19.38
CA PHE A 429 25.27 1.01 19.31
C PHE A 429 24.78 1.94 20.44
N ASP A 430 23.48 2.26 20.46
CA ASP A 430 22.87 2.99 21.57
C ASP A 430 22.54 2.04 22.73
N GLU A 431 23.24 2.19 23.85
CA GLU A 431 23.00 1.41 25.06
C GLU A 431 21.60 1.63 25.67
N LYS A 432 21.04 2.84 25.45
CA LYS A 432 19.72 3.26 25.96
C LYS A 432 18.63 3.22 24.89
N LEU A 433 18.85 2.44 23.82
CA LEU A 433 17.87 2.29 22.74
C LEU A 433 16.50 1.91 23.33
N PRO A 434 15.43 2.71 23.04
CA PRO A 434 14.09 2.44 23.56
C PRO A 434 13.49 1.18 22.94
N VAL A 435 12.78 0.40 23.77
CA VAL A 435 12.07 -0.81 23.36
C VAL A 435 10.60 -0.70 23.73
N GLY A 436 9.72 -0.72 22.75
CA GLY A 436 8.29 -0.60 22.92
C GLY A 436 7.49 -1.79 22.40
N VAL A 437 6.20 -1.71 22.60
CA VAL A 437 5.24 -2.75 22.25
C VAL A 437 4.16 -2.18 21.35
N MET A 438 3.83 -2.89 20.27
CA MET A 438 2.60 -2.64 19.54
C MET A 438 1.44 -3.30 20.28
N ILE A 439 0.49 -2.50 20.72
CA ILE A 439 -0.73 -2.96 21.38
C ILE A 439 -1.81 -3.12 20.31
N GLU A 440 -2.00 -4.35 19.88
CA GLU A 440 -2.90 -4.69 18.78
C GLU A 440 -3.67 -6.00 19.01
N VAL A 441 -3.38 -6.68 20.14
CA VAL A 441 -4.11 -7.86 20.60
C VAL A 441 -4.96 -7.46 21.80
N PRO A 442 -6.24 -7.85 21.89
CA PRO A 442 -7.13 -7.50 23.01
C PRO A 442 -6.57 -7.85 24.39
N SER A 443 -5.88 -8.98 24.53
CA SER A 443 -5.22 -9.35 25.78
C SER A 443 -4.11 -8.37 26.18
N ALA A 444 -3.33 -7.87 25.21
CA ALA A 444 -2.34 -6.83 25.46
C ALA A 444 -2.99 -5.50 25.84
N ALA A 445 -4.10 -5.14 25.19
CA ALA A 445 -4.85 -3.95 25.52
C ALA A 445 -5.37 -3.98 26.97
N LEU A 446 -5.96 -5.09 27.40
CA LEU A 446 -6.40 -5.31 28.79
C LEU A 446 -5.23 -5.28 29.79
N ASN A 447 -4.08 -5.85 29.41
CA ASN A 447 -2.86 -5.89 30.22
C ASN A 447 -1.94 -4.68 29.99
N ALA A 448 -2.37 -3.65 29.30
CA ALA A 448 -1.56 -2.46 29.04
C ALA A 448 -0.90 -1.86 30.31
N PRO A 449 -1.55 -1.81 31.49
CA PRO A 449 -0.90 -1.35 32.72
C PRO A 449 0.33 -2.17 33.14
N MET A 450 0.36 -3.47 32.86
CA MET A 450 1.52 -4.34 33.15
C MET A 450 2.61 -4.21 32.09
N LEU A 451 2.22 -4.15 30.82
CA LEU A 451 3.14 -3.97 29.70
C LEU A 451 3.85 -2.61 29.77
N ALA A 452 3.12 -1.56 30.16
CA ALA A 452 3.65 -0.21 30.29
C ALA A 452 4.72 -0.07 31.40
N GLN A 453 4.74 -0.96 32.40
CA GLN A 453 5.81 -0.97 33.43
C GLN A 453 7.14 -1.47 32.87
N GLU A 454 7.09 -2.25 31.81
CA GLU A 454 8.26 -2.91 31.22
C GLU A 454 8.68 -2.31 29.87
N ALA A 455 7.80 -1.59 29.18
CA ALA A 455 8.08 -0.95 27.92
C ALA A 455 8.54 0.50 28.08
N ASP A 456 9.35 1.00 27.13
CA ASP A 456 9.75 2.40 27.08
C ASP A 456 8.69 3.27 26.36
N PHE A 457 7.80 2.65 25.59
CA PHE A 457 6.65 3.27 24.94
C PHE A 457 5.63 2.22 24.49
N LEU A 458 4.40 2.68 24.21
CA LEU A 458 3.36 1.87 23.59
C LEU A 458 2.98 2.47 22.24
N SER A 459 2.66 1.64 21.26
CA SER A 459 2.08 2.06 19.98
C SER A 459 0.84 1.24 19.67
N ILE A 460 -0.28 1.89 19.40
CA ILE A 460 -1.55 1.21 19.13
C ILE A 460 -1.60 0.82 17.66
N GLY A 461 -1.64 -0.48 17.37
CA GLY A 461 -1.90 -1.05 16.06
C GLY A 461 -3.40 -1.16 15.82
N SER A 462 -4.08 -0.03 15.50
CA SER A 462 -5.55 0.00 15.47
C SER A 462 -6.16 -0.99 14.48
N ASN A 463 -5.48 -1.29 13.36
CA ASN A 463 -6.02 -2.19 12.35
C ASN A 463 -6.27 -3.60 12.90
N ASP A 464 -5.24 -4.20 13.50
CA ASP A 464 -5.34 -5.54 14.08
C ASP A 464 -6.13 -5.51 15.41
N LEU A 465 -6.00 -4.43 16.21
CA LEU A 465 -6.77 -4.29 17.44
C LEU A 465 -8.28 -4.32 17.18
N ILE A 466 -8.77 -3.56 16.19
CA ILE A 466 -10.19 -3.53 15.83
C ILE A 466 -10.63 -4.90 15.30
N GLN A 467 -9.84 -5.48 14.38
CA GLN A 467 -10.12 -6.80 13.80
C GLN A 467 -10.29 -7.88 14.88
N TYR A 468 -9.38 -7.94 15.85
CA TYR A 468 -9.45 -8.94 16.91
C TYR A 468 -10.49 -8.62 17.97
N MET A 469 -10.75 -7.34 18.28
CA MET A 469 -11.77 -6.96 19.25
C MET A 469 -13.19 -7.28 18.77
N LEU A 470 -13.45 -7.01 17.49
CA LEU A 470 -14.75 -7.26 16.88
C LEU A 470 -14.87 -8.66 16.26
N ALA A 471 -13.76 -9.44 16.25
CA ALA A 471 -13.67 -10.76 15.61
C ALA A 471 -14.07 -10.73 14.11
N VAL A 472 -13.62 -9.68 13.41
CA VAL A 472 -13.95 -9.40 12.00
C VAL A 472 -12.69 -9.37 11.18
N ASP A 473 -12.59 -10.21 10.16
CA ASP A 473 -11.54 -10.14 9.15
C ASP A 473 -11.86 -9.02 8.16
N ARG A 474 -11.07 -7.92 8.20
CA ARG A 474 -11.23 -6.77 7.30
C ARG A 474 -10.96 -7.09 5.82
N GLY A 475 -10.23 -8.18 5.55
CA GLY A 475 -9.97 -8.67 4.20
C GLY A 475 -11.09 -9.52 3.62
N ASN A 476 -12.04 -9.97 4.43
CA ASN A 476 -13.17 -10.79 4.01
C ASN A 476 -14.37 -9.92 3.63
N SER A 477 -14.68 -9.83 2.34
CA SER A 477 -15.78 -9.00 1.81
C SER A 477 -17.17 -9.30 2.39
N LEU A 478 -17.39 -10.50 2.93
CA LEU A 478 -18.68 -10.89 3.52
C LEU A 478 -18.90 -10.26 4.90
N VAL A 479 -17.85 -9.94 5.64
CA VAL A 479 -17.93 -9.44 7.01
C VAL A 479 -17.21 -8.11 7.22
N SER A 480 -16.45 -7.60 6.24
CA SER A 480 -15.68 -6.36 6.35
C SER A 480 -16.52 -5.13 6.71
N THR A 481 -17.82 -5.15 6.39
CA THR A 481 -18.78 -4.10 6.79
C THR A 481 -19.04 -4.04 8.31
N LEU A 482 -18.65 -5.09 9.05
CA LEU A 482 -18.74 -5.13 10.52
C LEU A 482 -17.46 -4.61 11.19
N TYR A 483 -16.43 -4.27 10.40
CA TYR A 483 -15.22 -3.63 10.90
C TYR A 483 -15.53 -2.16 11.19
N GLU A 484 -15.65 -1.83 12.48
CA GLU A 484 -16.12 -0.51 12.93
C GLU A 484 -15.10 0.14 13.86
N GLU A 485 -14.40 1.17 13.35
CA GLU A 485 -13.33 1.85 14.10
C GLU A 485 -13.85 2.72 15.26
N TYR A 486 -15.12 3.12 15.22
CA TYR A 486 -15.75 3.96 16.25
C TYR A 486 -16.58 3.16 17.26
N ASP A 487 -16.51 1.83 17.23
CA ASP A 487 -17.21 1.00 18.23
C ASP A 487 -16.79 1.39 19.66
N PRO A 488 -17.74 1.54 20.59
CA PRO A 488 -17.46 1.93 21.99
C PRO A 488 -16.44 1.02 22.69
N ALA A 489 -16.37 -0.28 22.37
CA ALA A 489 -15.37 -1.18 22.95
C ALA A 489 -13.96 -0.85 22.45
N VAL A 490 -13.82 -0.53 21.15
CA VAL A 490 -12.57 -0.10 20.55
C VAL A 490 -12.08 1.21 21.18
N LEU A 491 -12.95 2.22 21.25
CA LEU A 491 -12.61 3.52 21.80
C LEU A 491 -12.26 3.46 23.30
N THR A 492 -13.00 2.66 24.06
CA THR A 492 -12.70 2.39 25.48
C THR A 492 -11.34 1.74 25.66
N SER A 493 -11.01 0.79 24.79
CA SER A 493 -9.72 0.10 24.80
C SER A 493 -8.56 1.05 24.49
N ILE A 494 -8.70 1.88 23.44
CA ILE A 494 -7.70 2.89 23.08
C ILE A 494 -7.47 3.84 24.27
N ARG A 495 -8.53 4.36 24.89
CA ARG A 495 -8.43 5.23 26.07
C ARG A 495 -7.75 4.53 27.24
N HIS A 496 -8.03 3.25 27.47
CA HIS A 496 -7.39 2.44 28.52
C HIS A 496 -5.88 2.33 28.30
N ILE A 497 -5.45 2.05 27.06
CA ILE A 497 -4.03 1.95 26.69
C ILE A 497 -3.31 3.27 26.92
N ILE A 498 -3.90 4.40 26.46
CA ILE A 498 -3.33 5.74 26.66
C ILE A 498 -3.13 6.04 28.14
N ASN A 499 -4.16 5.81 28.95
CA ASN A 499 -4.10 6.03 30.40
C ASN A 499 -3.04 5.14 31.08
N ALA A 500 -2.89 3.90 30.62
CA ALA A 500 -1.89 2.97 31.15
C ALA A 500 -0.45 3.46 30.90
N GLY A 501 -0.15 3.93 29.68
CA GLY A 501 1.15 4.51 29.33
C GLY A 501 1.44 5.78 30.15
N HIS A 502 0.51 6.72 30.19
CA HIS A 502 0.67 7.98 30.92
C HIS A 502 0.86 7.78 32.43
N LYS A 503 0.20 6.77 33.02
CA LYS A 503 0.43 6.42 34.43
C LYS A 503 1.89 6.00 34.70
N GLN A 504 2.55 5.40 33.72
CA GLN A 504 3.98 5.03 33.79
C GLN A 504 4.90 6.12 33.22
N LYS A 505 4.37 7.26 32.79
CA LYS A 505 5.10 8.39 32.17
C LYS A 505 5.86 8.00 30.89
N ILE A 506 5.33 7.05 30.13
CA ILE A 506 5.80 6.70 28.81
C ILE A 506 4.82 7.24 27.76
N TRP A 507 5.34 7.56 26.56
CA TRP A 507 4.47 8.06 25.49
C TRP A 507 3.68 6.92 24.85
N VAL A 508 2.53 7.27 24.31
CA VAL A 508 1.64 6.35 23.59
C VAL A 508 1.39 6.90 22.19
N GLY A 509 1.81 6.16 21.18
CA GLY A 509 1.51 6.43 19.78
C GLY A 509 0.40 5.55 19.22
N ILE A 510 -0.05 5.89 18.02
CA ILE A 510 -0.94 5.06 17.20
C ILE A 510 -0.46 5.08 15.75
N CYS A 511 -0.44 3.93 15.09
CA CYS A 511 0.12 3.78 13.75
C CYS A 511 -0.78 3.03 12.75
N GLY A 512 -1.99 2.64 13.15
CA GLY A 512 -3.00 2.10 12.25
C GLY A 512 -3.67 3.16 11.37
N GLU A 513 -4.52 2.74 10.47
CA GLU A 513 -5.23 3.62 9.53
C GLU A 513 -6.05 4.71 10.22
N MET A 514 -6.62 4.41 11.38
CA MET A 514 -7.36 5.36 12.22
C MET A 514 -6.56 6.63 12.55
N ALA A 515 -5.22 6.53 12.68
CA ALA A 515 -4.36 7.69 12.94
C ALA A 515 -4.39 8.74 11.82
N GLY A 516 -4.52 8.28 10.57
CA GLY A 516 -4.59 9.11 9.37
C GLY A 516 -6.01 9.48 8.94
N ASN A 517 -7.02 9.02 9.66
CA ASN A 517 -8.40 9.39 9.35
C ASN A 517 -8.70 10.81 9.85
N PRO A 518 -9.04 11.78 8.96
CA PRO A 518 -9.30 13.17 9.34
C PRO A 518 -10.42 13.33 10.39
N ILE A 519 -11.34 12.37 10.45
CA ILE A 519 -12.45 12.35 11.40
C ILE A 519 -11.99 11.79 12.75
N ALA A 520 -11.18 10.72 12.74
CA ALA A 520 -10.71 10.05 13.95
C ALA A 520 -9.57 10.79 14.66
N ALA A 521 -8.66 11.45 13.92
CA ALA A 521 -7.49 12.09 14.48
C ALA A 521 -7.82 13.10 15.61
N PRO A 522 -8.84 13.99 15.48
CA PRO A 522 -9.26 14.87 16.56
C PRO A 522 -9.70 14.13 17.83
N LEU A 523 -10.42 13.02 17.67
CA LEU A 523 -10.84 12.17 18.78
C LEU A 523 -9.63 11.57 19.51
N LEU A 524 -8.68 11.02 18.76
CA LEU A 524 -7.45 10.42 19.32
C LEU A 524 -6.62 11.45 20.09
N VAL A 525 -6.46 12.66 19.54
CA VAL A 525 -5.77 13.76 20.23
C VAL A 525 -6.53 14.15 21.49
N GLY A 526 -7.86 14.27 21.44
CA GLY A 526 -8.70 14.55 22.61
C GLY A 526 -8.65 13.46 23.68
N MET A 527 -8.40 12.21 23.29
CA MET A 527 -8.12 11.11 24.23
C MET A 527 -6.73 11.20 24.86
N GLY A 528 -5.85 12.07 24.36
CA GLY A 528 -4.52 12.29 24.90
C GLY A 528 -3.44 11.45 24.24
N ILE A 529 -3.59 11.04 22.98
CA ILE A 529 -2.51 10.37 22.24
C ILE A 529 -1.33 11.31 22.07
N ASP A 530 -0.10 10.81 22.23
CA ASP A 530 1.11 11.62 22.13
C ASP A 530 1.65 11.66 20.70
N GLU A 531 1.46 10.58 19.93
CA GLU A 531 2.00 10.45 18.56
C GLU A 531 0.95 9.86 17.62
N LEU A 532 0.75 10.53 16.48
CA LEU A 532 0.00 10.00 15.33
C LEU A 532 1.00 9.65 14.24
N SER A 533 1.09 8.37 13.87
CA SER A 533 1.92 7.90 12.76
C SER A 533 1.02 7.54 11.58
N VAL A 534 1.14 8.28 10.49
CA VAL A 534 0.21 8.25 9.37
C VAL A 534 0.93 8.02 8.04
N VAL A 535 0.21 7.65 7.01
CA VAL A 535 0.80 7.63 5.66
C VAL A 535 1.28 9.02 5.26
N PRO A 536 2.43 9.16 4.57
CA PRO A 536 3.03 10.47 4.31
C PRO A 536 2.13 11.47 3.60
N GLN A 537 1.22 10.98 2.75
CA GLN A 537 0.32 11.80 1.95
C GLN A 537 -0.66 12.63 2.80
N ILE A 538 -1.14 12.06 3.91
CA ILE A 538 -2.16 12.69 4.75
C ILE A 538 -1.56 13.60 5.85
N LEU A 539 -0.24 13.57 6.06
CA LEU A 539 0.45 14.35 7.09
C LEU A 539 0.05 15.84 7.12
N PRO A 540 0.06 16.56 5.96
CA PRO A 540 -0.27 17.98 5.96
C PRO A 540 -1.73 18.25 6.34
N GLU A 541 -2.65 17.36 5.98
CA GLU A 541 -4.07 17.48 6.31
C GLU A 541 -4.32 17.28 7.81
N ILE A 542 -3.78 16.22 8.41
CA ILE A 542 -3.87 15.99 9.86
C ILE A 542 -3.23 17.16 10.62
N LYS A 543 -2.09 17.68 10.14
CA LYS A 543 -1.44 18.86 10.71
C LYS A 543 -2.37 20.08 10.66
N LYS A 544 -3.05 20.31 9.53
CA LYS A 544 -4.03 21.40 9.38
C LYS A 544 -5.15 21.27 10.41
N ILE A 545 -5.72 20.08 10.57
CA ILE A 545 -6.79 19.81 11.53
C ILE A 545 -6.32 20.15 12.95
N ILE A 546 -5.20 19.58 13.40
CA ILE A 546 -4.66 19.81 14.74
C ILE A 546 -4.45 21.32 14.99
N ARG A 547 -3.88 22.03 14.03
CA ARG A 547 -3.57 23.46 14.13
C ARG A 547 -4.82 24.36 14.09
N SER A 548 -5.97 23.85 13.70
CA SER A 548 -7.22 24.63 13.58
C SER A 548 -8.09 24.58 14.83
N VAL A 549 -7.81 23.71 15.79
CA VAL A 549 -8.67 23.43 16.95
C VAL A 549 -7.91 23.59 18.27
N SER A 550 -8.63 23.78 19.38
CA SER A 550 -8.03 23.80 20.72
C SER A 550 -8.03 22.39 21.32
N TYR A 551 -7.02 22.08 22.12
CA TYR A 551 -6.97 20.82 22.85
C TYR A 551 -8.15 20.65 23.81
N ALA A 552 -8.56 21.74 24.47
CA ALA A 552 -9.74 21.76 25.33
C ALA A 552 -11.01 21.32 24.58
N SER A 553 -11.22 21.78 23.33
CA SER A 553 -12.37 21.35 22.51
C SER A 553 -12.28 19.88 22.10
N LEU A 554 -11.07 19.39 21.83
CA LEU A 554 -10.83 17.97 21.51
C LEU A 554 -11.08 17.06 22.71
N GLN A 555 -10.69 17.47 23.92
CA GLN A 555 -11.00 16.73 25.15
C GLN A 555 -12.51 16.63 25.41
N GLU A 556 -13.26 17.72 25.17
CA GLU A 556 -14.71 17.69 25.29
C GLU A 556 -15.36 16.81 24.21
N LEU A 557 -14.84 16.81 22.96
CA LEU A 557 -15.24 15.92 21.90
C LEU A 557 -15.04 14.45 22.31
N ALA A 558 -13.85 14.12 22.82
CA ALA A 558 -13.52 12.75 23.27
C ALA A 558 -14.41 12.31 24.44
N ARG A 559 -14.69 13.22 25.39
CA ARG A 559 -15.61 12.95 26.52
C ARG A 559 -17.01 12.61 26.03
N LYS A 560 -17.53 13.33 25.03
CA LYS A 560 -18.86 13.07 24.44
C LYS A 560 -18.86 11.76 23.68
N ALA A 561 -17.87 11.52 22.82
CA ALA A 561 -17.75 10.29 22.02
C ALA A 561 -17.70 9.03 22.89
N LEU A 562 -16.89 9.04 23.96
CA LEU A 562 -16.78 7.92 24.90
C LEU A 562 -18.05 7.65 25.73
N ALA A 563 -19.01 8.56 25.75
CA ALA A 563 -20.30 8.38 26.42
C ALA A 563 -21.39 7.84 25.47
N MET A 564 -21.12 7.76 24.18
CA MET A 564 -22.06 7.25 23.18
C MET A 564 -22.11 5.72 23.18
N LYS A 565 -23.20 5.18 22.61
CA LYS A 565 -23.51 3.74 22.66
C LYS A 565 -23.38 3.05 21.30
N SER A 566 -23.21 3.80 20.23
CA SER A 566 -23.03 3.25 18.87
C SER A 566 -21.89 3.97 18.15
N GLY A 567 -21.20 3.28 17.25
CA GLY A 567 -20.17 3.86 16.40
C GLY A 567 -20.74 4.87 15.43
N GLU A 568 -21.96 4.65 14.93
CA GLU A 568 -22.66 5.60 14.04
C GLU A 568 -22.89 6.96 14.73
N ASP A 569 -23.33 6.97 15.98
CA ASP A 569 -23.51 8.22 16.74
C ASP A 569 -22.18 8.93 16.96
N VAL A 570 -21.11 8.17 17.24
CA VAL A 570 -19.76 8.71 17.36
C VAL A 570 -19.30 9.32 16.03
N GLU A 571 -19.41 8.59 14.93
CA GLU A 571 -19.01 9.09 13.62
C GLU A 571 -19.76 10.39 13.26
N ASN A 572 -21.07 10.43 13.47
CA ASN A 572 -21.87 11.62 13.22
C ASN A 572 -21.39 12.81 14.07
N LEU A 573 -21.11 12.61 15.36
CA LEU A 573 -20.56 13.65 16.24
C LEU A 573 -19.21 14.19 15.72
N LEU A 574 -18.33 13.29 15.28
CA LEU A 574 -17.00 13.64 14.79
C LEU A 574 -17.08 14.41 13.46
N ARG A 575 -17.95 13.97 12.54
CA ARG A 575 -18.20 14.65 11.26
C ARG A 575 -18.74 16.07 11.48
N ASP A 576 -19.72 16.21 12.36
CA ASP A 576 -20.29 17.52 12.71
C ASP A 576 -19.23 18.45 13.33
N PHE A 577 -18.35 17.90 14.17
CA PHE A 577 -17.24 18.66 14.75
C PHE A 577 -16.28 19.18 13.67
N ILE A 578 -15.80 18.32 12.76
CA ILE A 578 -14.89 18.73 11.68
C ILE A 578 -15.56 19.73 10.74
N THR A 579 -16.78 19.47 10.31
CA THR A 579 -17.53 20.37 9.41
C THR A 579 -17.70 21.76 10.04
N THR A 580 -17.86 21.84 11.37
CA THR A 580 -18.05 23.10 12.08
C THR A 580 -16.74 23.82 12.40
N GLN A 581 -15.72 23.09 12.87
CA GLN A 581 -14.49 23.67 13.37
C GLN A 581 -13.41 23.85 12.28
N VAL A 582 -13.42 23.00 11.25
CA VAL A 582 -12.44 23.01 10.17
C VAL A 582 -13.16 22.82 8.83
N PRO A 583 -14.04 23.75 8.43
CA PRO A 583 -14.93 23.60 7.28
C PRO A 583 -14.20 23.47 5.93
N ASP A 584 -12.93 23.84 5.89
CA ASP A 584 -12.07 23.74 4.71
C ASP A 584 -11.42 22.35 4.53
N ILE A 585 -11.69 21.37 5.40
CA ILE A 585 -11.28 19.97 5.20
C ILE A 585 -12.31 19.28 4.30
N PRO A 586 -11.89 18.71 3.16
CA PRO A 586 -12.78 18.02 2.24
C PRO A 586 -13.16 16.65 2.81
N LEU A 587 -14.20 16.57 3.63
CA LEU A 587 -14.72 15.28 4.08
C LEU A 587 -15.51 14.62 2.96
N GLU A 588 -15.09 13.44 2.56
CA GLU A 588 -15.87 12.62 1.64
C GLU A 588 -17.06 11.97 2.37
N ASP A 589 -18.22 12.01 1.71
CA ASP A 589 -19.38 11.27 2.17
C ASP A 589 -19.21 9.81 1.70
N SER A 590 -18.69 8.96 2.59
CA SER A 590 -18.47 7.53 2.31
C SER A 590 -19.77 6.70 2.30
N ARG A 591 -20.94 7.34 2.46
CA ARG A 591 -22.23 6.64 2.46
C ARG A 591 -22.67 6.30 1.03
N PRO A 592 -22.95 5.02 0.71
CA PRO A 592 -23.45 4.64 -0.60
C PRO A 592 -24.77 5.35 -0.92
N GLY A 593 -24.82 6.09 -2.04
CA GLY A 593 -26.05 6.67 -2.59
C GLY A 593 -26.35 8.12 -2.20
N GLN A 594 -25.52 8.81 -1.43
CA GLN A 594 -25.63 10.26 -1.24
C GLN A 594 -24.65 11.00 -2.16
N LEU A 595 -25.17 11.90 -2.97
CA LEU A 595 -24.33 12.87 -3.68
C LEU A 595 -23.61 13.73 -2.64
N PRO A 596 -22.32 14.08 -2.86
CA PRO A 596 -21.59 14.93 -1.94
C PRO A 596 -22.37 16.25 -1.74
N ARG A 597 -22.46 16.71 -0.49
CA ARG A 597 -23.05 18.02 -0.18
C ARG A 597 -22.33 19.09 -1.01
N VAL A 598 -23.11 19.99 -1.58
CA VAL A 598 -22.62 21.17 -2.28
C VAL A 598 -21.59 21.85 -1.39
N TRP A 599 -20.37 21.92 -1.87
CA TRP A 599 -19.26 22.63 -1.23
C TRP A 599 -19.58 24.12 -1.16
N PRO A 600 -19.22 24.84 -0.07
CA PRO A 600 -19.52 26.26 0.05
C PRO A 600 -18.92 27.14 -1.03
#